data_d8f995f723e80a919b2f578a80bb4371
#
_entry.id   d8f995f723e80a919b2f578a80bb4371
#
_cell.length_a   1.000
_cell.length_b   1.000
_cell.length_c   1.000
_cell.angle_alpha   90.00
_cell.angle_beta   90.00
_cell.angle_gamma   90.00
#
_symmetry.space_group_name_H-M   'P 1'
#
loop_
_entity.id
_entity.type
_entity.pdbx_description
1 polymer ?
#
loop_
_entity_poly.entity_id
_entity_poly.type
_entity_poly.pdbx_seq_one_letter_code
_entity_poly.pdbx_strand_id
1 'polypeptide(L)'
;AARGLRTAWGVCGFLGILAQAIGRLAPIAMQPILQRDITMLQWGLYGGTMAFFAYTEGYKAFQCKFSPLVVQRAMTLSTRSPPPPLLHSALAPFYSMGLFHASKKRKTVSWSISLGVACIIGLVKRLPYPWRSVVDAGVCTGLLWGGTSIGVIYLRALAGKSPGVDPELPKEDK
;
A
#
# COMPACT_ATOMS: atom_id res chain seq x y z
N ALA A 1 2.98 26.49 4.68
CA ALA A 1 3.83 25.42 5.25
C ALA A 1 3.00 24.27 5.88
N ALA A 2 2.10 24.55 6.85
CA ALA A 2 1.32 23.52 7.56
C ALA A 2 0.42 22.65 6.67
N ARG A 3 -0.11 23.18 5.56
CA ARG A 3 -0.97 22.43 4.63
C ARG A 3 -0.21 21.33 3.90
N GLY A 4 0.97 21.63 3.36
CA GLY A 4 1.81 20.63 2.68
C GLY A 4 2.30 19.53 3.62
N LEU A 5 2.57 19.86 4.89
CA LEU A 5 3.03 18.93 5.91
C LEU A 5 1.99 17.80 6.18
N ARG A 6 0.69 18.12 6.17
CA ARG A 6 -0.37 17.12 6.38
C ARG A 6 -0.46 16.11 5.23
N THR A 7 -0.34 16.59 3.99
CA THR A 7 -0.28 15.71 2.82
C THR A 7 0.97 14.83 2.85
N ALA A 8 2.13 15.43 3.12
CA ALA A 8 3.39 14.72 3.25
C ALA A 8 3.31 13.64 4.34
N TRP A 9 2.78 13.97 5.53
CA TRP A 9 2.58 13.01 6.60
C TRP A 9 1.66 11.85 6.20
N GLY A 10 0.56 12.13 5.49
CA GLY A 10 -0.36 11.09 5.00
C GLY A 10 0.31 10.11 4.04
N VAL A 11 1.09 10.61 3.08
CA VAL A 11 1.78 9.77 2.08
C VAL A 11 3.01 9.10 2.67
N CYS A 12 3.91 9.85 3.31
CA CYS A 12 5.15 9.31 3.86
C CYS A 12 4.90 8.37 5.03
N GLY A 13 3.88 8.63 5.86
CA GLY A 13 3.49 7.71 6.93
C GLY A 13 3.01 6.37 6.38
N PHE A 14 2.21 6.37 5.30
CA PHE A 14 1.81 5.13 4.65
C PHE A 14 2.99 4.43 3.97
N LEU A 15 3.87 5.15 3.28
CA LEU A 15 5.12 4.59 2.73
C LEU A 15 6.01 3.99 3.83
N GLY A 16 6.04 4.60 5.02
CA GLY A 16 6.74 4.06 6.18
C GLY A 16 6.15 2.72 6.65
N ILE A 17 4.81 2.57 6.63
CA ILE A 17 4.15 1.29 6.94
C ILE A 17 4.55 0.22 5.91
N LEU A 18 4.56 0.54 4.61
CA LEU A 18 5.01 -0.37 3.57
C LEU A 18 6.48 -0.74 3.71
N ALA A 19 7.35 0.23 3.96
CA ALA A 19 8.78 0.00 4.17
C ALA A 19 9.05 -0.91 5.37
N GLN A 20 8.31 -0.74 6.48
CA GLN A 20 8.40 -1.62 7.64
C GLN A 20 7.95 -3.05 7.30
N ALA A 21 6.88 -3.21 6.54
CA ALA A 21 6.41 -4.52 6.08
C ALA A 21 7.47 -5.20 5.20
N ILE A 22 8.00 -4.49 4.21
CA ILE A 22 9.07 -4.99 3.33
C ILE A 22 10.31 -5.37 4.14
N GLY A 23 10.74 -4.54 5.08
CA GLY A 23 11.91 -4.81 5.92
C GLY A 23 11.77 -6.08 6.78
N ARG A 24 10.54 -6.46 7.14
CA ARG A 24 10.26 -7.72 7.86
C ARG A 24 10.21 -8.92 6.94
N LEU A 25 9.72 -8.77 5.72
CA LEU A 25 9.53 -9.86 4.77
C LEU A 25 10.79 -10.13 3.95
N ALA A 26 11.55 -9.10 3.58
CA ALA A 26 12.72 -9.20 2.71
C ALA A 26 13.75 -10.22 3.18
N PRO A 27 14.14 -10.30 4.47
CA PRO A 27 15.12 -11.31 4.92
C PRO A 27 14.63 -12.74 4.67
N ILE A 28 13.32 -13.00 4.84
CA ILE A 28 12.70 -14.31 4.61
C ILE A 28 12.60 -14.60 3.11
N ALA A 29 12.16 -13.61 2.34
CA ALA A 29 12.08 -13.70 0.90
C ALA A 29 13.43 -14.02 0.25
N MET A 30 14.53 -13.47 0.77
CA MET A 30 15.86 -13.64 0.21
C MET A 30 16.54 -14.96 0.61
N GLN A 31 16.00 -15.74 1.55
CA GLN A 31 16.62 -16.99 1.99
C GLN A 31 17.00 -17.94 0.84
N PRO A 32 16.11 -18.24 -0.15
CA PRO A 32 16.47 -19.12 -1.25
C PRO A 32 17.63 -18.61 -2.11
N ILE A 33 17.77 -17.29 -2.25
CA ILE A 33 18.84 -16.66 -3.01
C ILE A 33 20.20 -16.83 -2.28
N LEU A 34 20.16 -16.71 -0.95
CA LEU A 34 21.36 -16.81 -0.11
C LEU A 34 21.81 -18.25 0.10
N GLN A 35 20.88 -19.16 0.34
CA GLN A 35 21.15 -20.56 0.66
C GLN A 35 21.35 -21.42 -0.60
N ARG A 36 20.70 -21.07 -1.71
CA ARG A 36 20.75 -21.79 -3.01
C ARG A 36 20.43 -23.28 -2.91
N ASP A 37 19.54 -23.64 -1.98
CA ASP A 37 19.22 -25.03 -1.61
C ASP A 37 17.87 -25.51 -2.16
N ILE A 38 17.21 -24.70 -2.99
CA ILE A 38 15.93 -25.03 -3.58
C ILE A 38 16.07 -25.65 -4.97
N THR A 39 15.08 -26.50 -5.33
CA THR A 39 15.03 -27.19 -6.62
C THR A 39 14.71 -26.25 -7.78
N MET A 40 15.02 -26.66 -9.03
CA MET A 40 14.68 -25.89 -10.25
C MET A 40 13.18 -25.56 -10.33
N LEU A 41 12.31 -26.49 -9.92
CA LEU A 41 10.87 -26.25 -9.89
C LEU A 41 10.51 -25.13 -8.89
N GLN A 42 11.13 -25.15 -7.71
CA GLN A 42 10.92 -24.12 -6.68
C GLN A 42 11.45 -22.76 -7.13
N TRP A 43 12.57 -22.71 -7.89
CA TRP A 43 13.04 -21.47 -8.54
C TRP A 43 12.03 -20.94 -9.56
N GLY A 44 11.43 -21.83 -10.36
CA GLY A 44 10.37 -21.44 -11.28
C GLY A 44 9.15 -20.85 -10.57
N LEU A 45 8.72 -21.49 -9.47
CA LEU A 45 7.63 -20.98 -8.63
C LEU A 45 7.98 -19.67 -7.93
N TYR A 46 9.21 -19.52 -7.45
CA TYR A 46 9.70 -18.29 -6.83
C TYR A 46 9.60 -17.11 -7.81
N GLY A 47 10.16 -17.24 -9.01
CA GLY A 47 10.08 -16.20 -10.05
C GLY A 47 8.66 -15.98 -10.56
N GLY A 48 7.89 -17.05 -10.76
CA GLY A 48 6.49 -16.99 -11.17
C GLY A 48 5.61 -16.27 -10.15
N THR A 49 5.81 -16.52 -8.85
CA THR A 49 5.08 -15.84 -7.78
C THR A 49 5.43 -14.34 -7.74
N MET A 50 6.71 -14.00 -7.89
CA MET A 50 7.12 -12.59 -7.98
C MET A 50 6.45 -11.88 -9.17
N ALA A 51 6.44 -12.48 -10.35
CA ALA A 51 5.79 -11.93 -11.54
C ALA A 51 4.27 -11.79 -11.35
N PHE A 52 3.63 -12.79 -10.75
CA PHE A 52 2.21 -12.77 -10.45
C PHE A 52 1.83 -11.63 -9.49
N PHE A 53 2.54 -11.46 -8.39
CA PHE A 53 2.27 -10.39 -7.43
C PHE A 53 2.67 -9.01 -7.98
N ALA A 54 3.74 -8.91 -8.76
CA ALA A 54 4.08 -7.67 -9.46
C ALA A 54 2.92 -7.18 -10.33
N TYR A 55 2.28 -8.09 -11.06
CA TYR A 55 1.17 -7.76 -11.94
C TYR A 55 -0.14 -7.53 -11.17
N THR A 56 -0.53 -8.44 -10.29
CA THR A 56 -1.85 -8.40 -9.63
C THR A 56 -1.90 -7.36 -8.52
N GLU A 57 -0.92 -7.34 -7.64
CA GLU A 57 -0.85 -6.39 -6.53
C GLU A 57 -0.14 -5.11 -6.95
N GLY A 58 1.06 -5.21 -7.51
CA GLY A 58 1.86 -4.05 -7.85
C GLY A 58 1.19 -3.17 -8.91
N TYR A 59 0.91 -3.73 -10.06
CA TYR A 59 0.33 -2.97 -11.18
C TYR A 59 -1.18 -2.75 -11.03
N LYS A 60 -1.97 -3.84 -11.00
CA LYS A 60 -3.44 -3.70 -11.02
C LYS A 60 -4.03 -3.10 -9.74
N ALA A 61 -3.60 -3.58 -8.57
CA ALA A 61 -4.18 -3.12 -7.31
C ALA A 61 -3.56 -1.79 -6.86
N PHE A 62 -2.24 -1.71 -6.75
CA PHE A 62 -1.58 -0.49 -6.29
C PHE A 62 -1.57 0.59 -7.36
N GLN A 63 -0.84 0.41 -8.46
CA GLN A 63 -0.57 1.48 -9.40
C GLN A 63 -1.83 2.03 -10.06
N CYS A 64 -2.77 1.16 -10.49
CA CYS A 64 -3.96 1.59 -11.21
C CYS A 64 -5.09 2.09 -10.31
N LYS A 65 -5.16 1.64 -9.05
CA LYS A 65 -6.32 1.93 -8.18
C LYS A 65 -5.94 2.60 -6.86
N PHE A 66 -5.07 1.96 -6.09
CA PHE A 66 -4.84 2.37 -4.71
C PHE A 66 -3.90 3.57 -4.58
N SER A 67 -2.80 3.59 -5.32
CA SER A 67 -1.80 4.66 -5.24
C SER A 67 -2.35 6.05 -5.62
N PRO A 68 -3.11 6.19 -6.74
CA PRO A 68 -3.74 7.47 -7.06
C PRO A 68 -4.72 7.92 -5.97
N LEU A 69 -5.49 6.99 -5.41
CA LEU A 69 -6.46 7.28 -4.37
C LEU A 69 -5.79 7.73 -3.06
N VAL A 70 -4.74 7.04 -2.61
CA VAL A 70 -3.99 7.41 -1.40
C VAL A 70 -3.46 8.84 -1.50
N VAL A 71 -2.82 9.17 -2.63
CA VAL A 71 -2.26 10.52 -2.86
C VAL A 71 -3.39 11.55 -2.94
N GLN A 72 -4.46 11.28 -3.68
CA GLN A 72 -5.60 12.20 -3.81
C GLN A 72 -6.25 12.47 -2.46
N ARG A 73 -6.49 11.44 -1.65
CA ARG A 73 -7.04 11.60 -0.30
C ARG A 73 -6.11 12.39 0.62
N ALA A 74 -4.80 12.11 0.60
CA ALA A 74 -3.84 12.89 1.35
C ALA A 74 -3.87 14.38 0.96
N MET A 75 -4.05 14.70 -0.32
CA MET A 75 -4.17 16.08 -0.80
C MET A 75 -5.41 16.79 -0.25
N THR A 76 -6.52 16.07 -0.02
CA THR A 76 -7.73 16.70 0.55
C THR A 76 -7.52 17.23 1.97
N LEU A 77 -6.52 16.72 2.71
CA LEU A 77 -6.16 17.25 4.03
C LEU A 77 -5.56 18.66 3.96
N SER A 78 -5.03 19.04 2.80
CA SER A 78 -4.43 20.36 2.56
C SER A 78 -5.38 21.34 1.88
N THR A 79 -6.28 20.84 1.04
CA THR A 79 -7.15 21.67 0.18
C THR A 79 -8.51 21.97 0.81
N ARG A 80 -8.94 21.18 1.80
CA ARG A 80 -10.26 21.34 2.42
C ARG A 80 -10.38 22.62 3.24
N SER A 81 -11.50 23.32 3.05
CA SER A 81 -11.93 24.48 3.86
C SER A 81 -13.36 24.19 4.39
N PRO A 82 -13.62 24.22 5.71
CA PRO A 82 -12.70 24.49 6.82
C PRO A 82 -11.61 23.41 6.99
N PRO A 83 -10.51 23.74 7.72
CA PRO A 83 -9.41 22.78 7.92
C PRO A 83 -9.89 21.52 8.62
N PRO A 84 -9.37 20.34 8.24
CA PRO A 84 -9.80 19.08 8.83
C PRO A 84 -9.49 19.02 10.33
N PRO A 85 -10.29 18.26 11.12
CA PRO A 85 -10.02 18.04 12.53
C PRO A 85 -8.59 17.55 12.79
N LEU A 86 -8.01 17.89 13.94
CA LEU A 86 -6.66 17.46 14.33
C LEU A 86 -6.48 15.94 14.26
N LEU A 87 -7.52 15.18 14.61
CA LEU A 87 -7.53 13.72 14.51
C LEU A 87 -7.27 13.22 13.08
N HIS A 88 -7.87 13.85 12.06
CA HIS A 88 -7.64 13.48 10.66
C HIS A 88 -6.20 13.78 10.22
N SER A 89 -5.61 14.84 10.78
CA SER A 89 -4.23 15.19 10.51
C SER A 89 -3.23 14.26 11.22
N ALA A 90 -3.51 13.87 12.45
CA ALA A 90 -2.69 12.93 13.21
C ALA A 90 -2.72 11.52 12.58
N LEU A 91 -3.92 11.07 12.19
CA LEU A 91 -4.15 9.77 11.55
C LEU A 91 -4.13 9.86 10.02
N ALA A 92 -3.42 10.82 9.45
CA ALA A 92 -3.39 11.04 8.00
C ALA A 92 -3.01 9.80 7.16
N PRO A 93 -2.07 8.92 7.55
CA PRO A 93 -1.80 7.67 6.82
C PRO A 93 -3.05 6.79 6.69
N PHE A 94 -3.78 6.55 7.78
CA PHE A 94 -5.00 5.74 7.80
C PHE A 94 -6.17 6.44 7.08
N TYR A 95 -6.25 7.77 7.18
CA TYR A 95 -7.18 8.58 6.40
C TYR A 95 -6.93 8.40 4.89
N SER A 96 -5.69 8.45 4.47
CA SER A 96 -5.29 8.28 3.06
C SER A 96 -5.63 6.89 2.53
N MET A 97 -5.55 5.85 3.36
CA MET A 97 -5.98 4.49 3.04
C MET A 97 -7.51 4.34 2.89
N GLY A 98 -8.30 5.31 3.37
CA GLY A 98 -9.76 5.24 3.33
C GLY A 98 -10.39 4.38 4.43
N LEU A 99 -9.69 4.15 5.55
CA LEU A 99 -10.20 3.37 6.69
C LEU A 99 -11.26 4.13 7.48
N PHE A 100 -11.21 5.46 7.47
CA PHE A 100 -12.20 6.32 8.09
C PHE A 100 -12.43 7.58 7.25
N HIS A 101 -13.50 8.31 7.55
CA HIS A 101 -13.92 9.52 6.82
C HIS A 101 -13.93 9.29 5.29
N ALA A 102 -14.56 8.21 4.88
CA ALA A 102 -14.70 7.79 3.49
C ALA A 102 -16.15 7.33 3.26
N SER A 103 -16.57 7.19 2.01
CA SER A 103 -17.87 6.62 1.65
C SER A 103 -18.04 5.22 2.28
N LYS A 104 -19.29 4.80 2.53
CA LYS A 104 -19.59 3.47 3.12
C LYS A 104 -18.91 2.37 2.30
N LYS A 105 -19.05 2.43 0.96
CA LYS A 105 -18.41 1.48 0.03
C LYS A 105 -16.88 1.45 0.21
N ARG A 106 -16.23 2.62 0.26
CA ARG A 106 -14.77 2.70 0.40
C ARG A 106 -14.30 2.16 1.74
N LYS A 107 -14.96 2.50 2.84
CA LYS A 107 -14.63 1.96 4.17
C LYS A 107 -14.70 0.44 4.17
N THR A 108 -15.79 -0.12 3.66
CA THR A 108 -15.96 -1.59 3.57
C THR A 108 -14.81 -2.22 2.78
N VAL A 109 -14.48 -1.69 1.60
CA VAL A 109 -13.38 -2.20 0.78
C VAL A 109 -12.03 -2.12 1.53
N SER A 110 -11.73 -0.96 2.15
CA SER A 110 -10.46 -0.76 2.86
C SER A 110 -10.32 -1.70 4.06
N TRP A 111 -11.38 -1.87 4.87
CA TRP A 111 -11.38 -2.79 5.98
C TRP A 111 -11.31 -4.26 5.55
N SER A 112 -12.06 -4.63 4.51
CA SER A 112 -12.01 -6.02 3.96
C SER A 112 -10.62 -6.37 3.47
N ILE A 113 -9.95 -5.46 2.75
CA ILE A 113 -8.58 -5.68 2.30
C ILE A 113 -7.63 -5.78 3.49
N SER A 114 -7.71 -4.88 4.47
CA SER A 114 -6.83 -4.87 5.63
C SER A 114 -6.97 -6.15 6.47
N LEU A 115 -8.19 -6.58 6.74
CA LEU A 115 -8.47 -7.83 7.46
C LEU A 115 -8.06 -9.06 6.65
N GLY A 116 -8.35 -9.07 5.34
CA GLY A 116 -7.93 -10.15 4.44
C GLY A 116 -6.41 -10.32 4.42
N VAL A 117 -5.67 -9.23 4.30
CA VAL A 117 -4.19 -9.24 4.37
C VAL A 117 -3.71 -9.74 5.73
N ALA A 118 -4.32 -9.33 6.85
CA ALA A 118 -3.96 -9.80 8.17
C ALA A 118 -4.17 -11.32 8.32
N CYS A 119 -5.28 -11.85 7.79
CA CYS A 119 -5.55 -13.30 7.77
C CYS A 119 -4.51 -14.05 6.93
N ILE A 120 -4.22 -13.56 5.72
CA ILE A 120 -3.22 -14.16 4.83
C ILE A 120 -1.84 -14.19 5.49
N ILE A 121 -1.41 -13.10 6.14
CA ILE A 121 -0.16 -13.06 6.90
C ILE A 121 -0.13 -14.15 7.98
N GLY A 122 -1.24 -14.36 8.69
CA GLY A 122 -1.36 -15.40 9.71
C GLY A 122 -1.18 -16.82 9.13
N LEU A 123 -1.72 -17.06 7.93
CA LEU A 123 -1.58 -18.34 7.23
C LEU A 123 -0.16 -18.54 6.68
N VAL A 124 0.39 -17.54 6.01
CA VAL A 124 1.73 -17.60 5.40
C VAL A 124 2.82 -17.84 6.46
N LYS A 125 2.68 -17.25 7.65
CA LYS A 125 3.60 -17.50 8.77
C LYS A 125 3.69 -18.96 9.21
N ARG A 126 2.70 -19.79 8.89
CA ARG A 126 2.67 -21.23 9.21
C ARG A 126 3.29 -22.11 8.13
N LEU A 127 3.62 -21.53 6.96
CA LEU A 127 4.26 -22.27 5.89
C LEU A 127 5.72 -22.60 6.25
N PRO A 128 6.16 -23.85 5.98
CA PRO A 128 7.57 -24.20 6.11
C PRO A 128 8.41 -23.60 4.97
N TYR A 129 9.71 -23.52 5.21
CA TYR A 129 10.68 -23.23 4.14
C TYR A 129 10.65 -24.36 3.08
N PRO A 130 10.75 -24.07 1.77
CA PRO A 130 10.95 -22.75 1.16
C PRO A 130 9.65 -22.01 0.78
N TRP A 131 8.48 -22.63 1.01
CA TRP A 131 7.18 -22.11 0.57
C TRP A 131 6.87 -20.72 1.11
N ARG A 132 7.20 -20.48 2.36
CA ARG A 132 7.05 -19.16 2.96
C ARG A 132 7.88 -18.12 2.21
N SER A 133 9.13 -18.42 1.89
CA SER A 133 10.02 -17.51 1.18
C SER A 133 9.51 -17.21 -0.25
N VAL A 134 8.92 -18.20 -0.92
CA VAL A 134 8.30 -18.05 -2.25
C VAL A 134 7.15 -17.04 -2.20
N VAL A 135 6.26 -17.15 -1.21
CA VAL A 135 5.12 -16.23 -1.05
C VAL A 135 5.62 -14.84 -0.63
N ASP A 136 6.49 -14.77 0.37
CA ASP A 136 7.02 -13.51 0.88
C ASP A 136 7.80 -12.73 -0.19
N ALA A 137 8.48 -13.40 -1.12
CA ALA A 137 9.14 -12.76 -2.27
C ALA A 137 8.12 -12.11 -3.22
N GLY A 138 7.01 -12.78 -3.50
CA GLY A 138 5.93 -12.23 -4.28
C GLY A 138 5.34 -10.98 -3.62
N VAL A 139 4.97 -11.09 -2.34
CA VAL A 139 4.41 -9.96 -1.56
C VAL A 139 5.38 -8.79 -1.52
N CYS A 140 6.67 -9.03 -1.23
CA CYS A 140 7.69 -7.98 -1.26
C CYS A 140 7.73 -7.25 -2.61
N THR A 141 7.67 -8.01 -3.71
CA THR A 141 7.68 -7.43 -5.06
C THR A 141 6.47 -6.54 -5.30
N GLY A 142 5.28 -7.02 -4.92
CA GLY A 142 4.04 -6.23 -5.00
C GLY A 142 4.09 -4.95 -4.17
N LEU A 143 4.56 -5.03 -2.93
CA LEU A 143 4.69 -3.88 -2.03
C LEU A 143 5.75 -2.87 -2.51
N LEU A 144 6.89 -3.34 -3.03
CA LEU A 144 7.91 -2.47 -3.62
C LEU A 144 7.36 -1.70 -4.83
N TRP A 145 6.64 -2.38 -5.71
CA TRP A 145 5.96 -1.74 -6.84
C TRP A 145 4.94 -0.71 -6.36
N GLY A 146 4.11 -1.09 -5.40
CA GLY A 146 3.10 -0.22 -4.82
C GLY A 146 3.68 1.03 -4.17
N GLY A 147 4.70 0.87 -3.34
CA GLY A 147 5.41 1.99 -2.69
C GLY A 147 6.05 2.94 -3.72
N THR A 148 6.72 2.38 -4.73
CA THR A 148 7.29 3.16 -5.84
C THR A 148 6.21 3.93 -6.59
N SER A 149 5.07 3.29 -6.89
CA SER A 149 3.94 3.94 -7.56
C SER A 149 3.40 5.12 -6.77
N ILE A 150 3.21 4.95 -5.45
CA ILE A 150 2.75 6.03 -4.57
C ILE A 150 3.74 7.19 -4.57
N GLY A 151 5.04 6.89 -4.44
CA GLY A 151 6.10 7.89 -4.47
C GLY A 151 6.11 8.69 -5.77
N VAL A 152 6.06 8.02 -6.92
CA VAL A 152 6.03 8.66 -8.24
C VAL A 152 4.79 9.53 -8.41
N ILE A 153 3.61 9.02 -8.05
CA ILE A 153 2.35 9.78 -8.18
C ILE A 153 2.38 11.00 -7.24
N TYR A 154 2.91 10.85 -6.03
CA TYR A 154 3.04 11.94 -5.08
C TYR A 154 4.00 13.03 -5.60
N LEU A 155 5.16 12.66 -6.15
CA LEU A 155 6.09 13.61 -6.76
C LEU A 155 5.46 14.35 -7.94
N ARG A 156 4.68 13.65 -8.77
CA ARG A 156 3.90 14.29 -9.85
C ARG A 156 2.85 15.26 -9.31
N ALA A 157 2.20 14.92 -8.22
CA ALA A 157 1.22 15.78 -7.57
C ALA A 157 1.87 17.06 -6.99
N LEU A 158 3.08 16.95 -6.41
CA LEU A 158 3.87 18.11 -5.98
C LEU A 158 4.28 19.01 -7.17
N ALA A 159 4.50 18.43 -8.35
CA ALA A 159 4.77 19.16 -9.59
C ALA A 159 3.48 19.71 -10.26
N GLY A 160 2.34 19.73 -9.55
CA GLY A 160 1.07 20.27 -10.04
C GLY A 160 0.22 19.32 -10.87
N LYS A 161 0.63 18.06 -11.04
CA LYS A 161 -0.15 17.02 -11.76
C LYS A 161 -0.94 16.18 -10.77
N SER A 162 -2.13 16.64 -10.37
CA SER A 162 -3.03 15.88 -9.49
C SER A 162 -3.41 14.53 -10.11
N PRO A 163 -3.57 13.45 -9.30
CA PRO A 163 -4.04 12.16 -9.79
C PRO A 163 -5.41 12.18 -10.47
N GLY A 164 -6.27 13.17 -10.17
CA GLY A 164 -7.57 13.36 -10.82
C GLY A 164 -8.61 12.28 -10.54
N VAL A 165 -8.43 11.48 -9.49
CA VAL A 165 -9.39 10.45 -9.06
C VAL A 165 -10.31 10.97 -7.97
N ASP A 166 -11.53 10.41 -7.88
CA ASP A 166 -12.46 10.73 -6.78
C ASP A 166 -11.86 10.27 -5.44
N PRO A 167 -11.70 11.16 -4.44
CA PRO A 167 -11.22 10.79 -3.11
C PRO A 167 -12.22 9.96 -2.30
N GLU A 168 -13.40 9.66 -2.83
CA GLU A 168 -14.47 8.87 -2.20
C GLU A 168 -14.77 9.31 -0.75
N LEU A 169 -14.94 10.61 -0.55
CA LEU A 169 -15.31 11.19 0.74
C LEU A 169 -16.76 10.84 1.10
N PRO A 170 -17.16 10.94 2.40
CA PRO A 170 -18.55 10.80 2.79
C PRO A 170 -19.38 11.82 2.02
N LYS A 171 -20.56 11.40 1.51
CA LYS A 171 -21.54 12.35 1.00
C LYS A 171 -22.06 13.15 2.20
N GLU A 172 -22.02 14.46 2.10
CA GLU A 172 -22.75 15.31 3.05
C GLU A 172 -24.24 15.06 2.77
N ASP A 173 -24.93 14.43 3.72
CA ASP A 173 -26.39 14.37 3.70
C ASP A 173 -26.88 15.82 3.81
N LYS A 174 -27.47 16.32 2.73
CA LYS A 174 -28.16 17.62 2.67
C LYS A 174 -29.47 17.54 3.41
#